data_f20a1b1a9c7bcca1da970a4f41beafee
#
_entry.id   f20a1b1a9c7bcca1da970a4f41beafee
#
_cell.length_a   1.000
_cell.length_b   1.000
_cell.length_c   1.000
_cell.angle_alpha   90.00
_cell.angle_beta   90.00
_cell.angle_gamma   90.00
#
_symmetry.space_group_name_H-M   'P 1'
#
loop_
_entity.id
_entity.type
_entity.pdbx_description
1 polymer ?
#
loop_
_entity_poly.entity_id
_entity_poly.type
_entity_poly.pdbx_seq_one_letter_code
_entity_poly.pdbx_strand_id
1 'polypeptide(L)'
;LCDRRQRQMCIRDSYGIHDSLNMGAAMAPAAADTIAAHFTDFGSKPEEYDRIITGDLGTVGQEILFDLLKKKGYDIENNHSDCGIEIFDAKEQDTDAGGSGCGCSASVLSAYYLPKIISGEWKKVLFVPTGALLSTVSYNEGKNVPGIAHGVMLEYVP
;
A
#
# COMPACT_ATOMS: atom_id res chain seq x y z
N LEU A 1 -17.86 15.01 6.97
CA LEU A 1 -16.52 15.28 7.53
C LEU A 1 -15.45 14.30 7.02
N CYS A 2 -15.78 13.02 6.88
CA CYS A 2 -14.88 12.03 6.28
C CYS A 2 -14.59 12.32 4.80
N ASP A 3 -15.58 12.76 4.04
CA ASP A 3 -15.46 13.09 2.64
C ASP A 3 -14.49 14.26 2.36
N ARG A 4 -14.46 15.26 3.25
CA ARG A 4 -13.54 16.40 3.11
C ARG A 4 -12.10 16.02 3.45
N ARG A 5 -11.87 15.10 4.39
CA ARG A 5 -10.52 14.58 4.69
C ARG A 5 -10.00 13.69 3.59
N GLN A 6 -10.84 12.84 3.02
CA GLN A 6 -10.48 12.03 1.83
C GLN A 6 -10.09 12.91 0.64
N ARG A 7 -10.87 13.95 0.33
CA ARG A 7 -10.54 14.90 -0.75
C ARG A 7 -9.24 15.68 -0.48
N GLN A 8 -8.97 16.06 0.76
CA GLN A 8 -7.70 16.71 1.13
C GLN A 8 -6.52 15.74 1.00
N MET A 9 -6.67 14.47 1.36
CA MET A 9 -5.63 13.46 1.17
C MET A 9 -5.35 13.23 -0.31
N CYS A 10 -6.36 13.03 -1.14
CA CYS A 10 -6.19 12.89 -2.60
C CYS A 10 -5.45 14.08 -3.25
N ILE A 11 -5.64 15.30 -2.75
CA ILE A 11 -4.95 16.51 -3.25
C ILE A 11 -3.53 16.62 -2.67
N ARG A 12 -3.30 16.17 -1.45
CA ARG A 12 -1.99 16.15 -0.80
C ARG A 12 -1.05 15.10 -1.35
N ASP A 13 -1.60 14.01 -1.88
CA ASP A 13 -0.85 12.83 -2.29
C ASP A 13 -0.28 12.92 -3.71
N SER A 14 -0.40 14.08 -4.37
CA SER A 14 0.30 14.36 -5.61
C SER A 14 1.73 14.82 -5.30
N TYR A 15 2.62 13.87 -5.08
CA TYR A 15 4.06 14.12 -4.81
C TYR A 15 4.85 14.56 -6.06
N GLY A 16 4.17 15.05 -7.08
CA GLY A 16 4.81 15.52 -8.29
C GLY A 16 5.21 14.41 -9.27
N ILE A 17 4.70 13.22 -9.09
CA ILE A 17 4.96 12.09 -10.00
C ILE A 17 4.16 12.30 -11.30
N HIS A 18 4.86 12.42 -12.41
CA HIS A 18 4.27 12.60 -13.74
C HIS A 18 4.25 11.30 -14.56
N ASP A 19 5.07 10.32 -14.17
CA ASP A 19 5.18 9.06 -14.87
C ASP A 19 3.99 8.15 -14.57
N SER A 20 3.05 8.10 -15.50
CA SER A 20 1.86 7.25 -15.40
C SER A 20 2.15 5.75 -15.59
N LEU A 21 3.34 5.40 -16.06
CA LEU A 21 3.76 4.00 -16.23
C LEU A 21 4.37 3.45 -14.94
N ASN A 22 4.78 4.32 -14.00
CA ASN A 22 5.31 3.92 -12.71
C ASN A 22 4.29 4.18 -11.59
N MET A 23 3.26 3.35 -11.53
CA MET A 23 2.22 3.46 -10.50
C MET A 23 2.77 3.20 -9.09
N GLY A 24 3.75 2.32 -8.94
CA GLY A 24 4.41 2.06 -7.66
C GLY A 24 5.03 3.33 -7.08
N ALA A 25 5.72 4.13 -7.91
CA ALA A 25 6.28 5.42 -7.47
C ALA A 25 5.19 6.43 -7.08
N ALA A 26 4.03 6.40 -7.72
CA ALA A 26 2.92 7.29 -7.38
C ALA A 26 2.22 6.89 -6.07
N MET A 27 2.12 5.60 -5.76
CA MET A 27 1.41 5.07 -4.59
C MET A 27 2.28 4.96 -3.33
N ALA A 28 3.57 4.66 -3.48
CA ALA A 28 4.47 4.43 -2.35
C ALA A 28 4.57 5.61 -1.36
N PRO A 29 4.62 6.88 -1.78
CA PRO A 29 4.60 8.00 -0.84
C PRO A 29 3.32 8.08 -0.01
N ALA A 30 2.16 7.85 -0.63
CA ALA A 30 0.88 7.82 0.09
C ALA A 30 0.84 6.69 1.12
N ALA A 31 1.33 5.49 0.76
CA ALA A 31 1.45 4.37 1.68
C ALA A 31 2.41 4.68 2.83
N ALA A 32 3.57 5.29 2.54
CA ALA A 32 4.54 5.67 3.57
C ALA A 32 3.97 6.68 4.57
N ASP A 33 3.21 7.66 4.10
CA ASP A 33 2.58 8.65 4.98
C ASP A 33 1.47 8.02 5.82
N THR A 34 0.64 7.15 5.25
CA THR A 34 -0.42 6.45 5.98
C THR A 34 0.15 5.54 7.06
N ILE A 35 1.19 4.75 6.75
CA ILE A 35 1.85 3.85 7.70
C ILE A 35 2.54 4.65 8.82
N ALA A 36 3.28 5.69 8.48
CA ALA A 36 3.95 6.53 9.47
C ALA A 36 2.96 7.28 10.37
N ALA A 37 1.87 7.81 9.81
CA ALA A 37 0.81 8.43 10.57
C ALA A 37 0.16 7.42 11.53
N HIS A 38 -0.12 6.19 11.07
CA HIS A 38 -0.66 5.13 11.91
C HIS A 38 0.26 4.85 13.11
N PHE A 39 1.55 4.66 12.89
CA PHE A 39 2.48 4.41 14.01
C PHE A 39 2.57 5.60 14.98
N THR A 40 2.54 6.82 14.46
CA THR A 40 2.58 8.04 15.29
C THR A 40 1.30 8.18 16.12
N ASP A 41 0.14 8.02 15.48
CA ASP A 41 -1.17 8.27 16.10
C ASP A 41 -1.51 7.22 17.17
N PHE A 42 -1.10 5.97 16.95
CA PHE A 42 -1.34 4.86 17.90
C PHE A 42 -0.16 4.62 18.86
N GLY A 43 0.96 5.30 18.69
CA GLY A 43 2.17 5.07 19.46
C GLY A 43 2.74 3.66 19.31
N SER A 44 2.44 3.01 18.19
CA SER A 44 2.82 1.63 17.90
C SER A 44 4.10 1.54 17.08
N LYS A 45 4.71 0.35 17.06
CA LYS A 45 5.94 0.08 16.33
C LYS A 45 5.72 -1.02 15.28
N PRO A 46 6.54 -1.06 14.21
CA PRO A 46 6.44 -2.11 13.19
C PRO A 46 6.44 -3.53 13.75
N GLU A 47 7.26 -3.79 14.77
CA GLU A 47 7.46 -5.11 15.37
C GLU A 47 6.22 -5.64 16.11
N GLU A 48 5.24 -4.78 16.39
CA GLU A 48 3.97 -5.17 17.02
C GLU A 48 2.99 -5.83 16.05
N TYR A 49 3.29 -5.80 14.75
CA TYR A 49 2.43 -6.33 13.69
C TYR A 49 3.03 -7.60 13.10
N ASP A 50 2.22 -8.65 13.00
CA ASP A 50 2.61 -9.88 12.29
C ASP A 50 2.86 -9.58 10.81
N ARG A 51 2.04 -8.69 10.21
CA ARG A 51 2.21 -8.24 8.83
C ARG A 51 1.74 -6.79 8.65
N ILE A 52 2.44 -6.09 7.78
CA ILE A 52 2.06 -4.80 7.22
C ILE A 52 1.89 -5.02 5.72
N ILE A 53 0.67 -4.88 5.22
CA ILE A 53 0.29 -5.35 3.89
C ILE A 53 -0.10 -4.15 3.04
N THR A 54 0.56 -3.98 1.89
CA THR A 54 0.17 -3.00 0.89
C THR A 54 -0.67 -3.60 -0.24
N GLY A 55 -1.31 -2.76 -1.02
CA GLY A 55 -2.30 -3.16 -2.03
C GLY A 55 -1.70 -3.77 -3.28
N ASP A 56 -1.01 -2.96 -4.05
CA ASP A 56 -0.45 -3.33 -5.35
C ASP A 56 0.73 -2.43 -5.73
N LEU A 57 1.64 -2.21 -4.79
CA LEU A 57 2.86 -1.44 -5.03
C LEU A 57 3.81 -2.14 -6.02
N GLY A 58 3.80 -3.46 -6.02
CA GLY A 58 4.78 -4.27 -6.73
C GLY A 58 6.19 -4.11 -6.14
N THR A 59 7.16 -4.77 -6.75
CA THR A 59 8.56 -4.78 -6.26
C THR A 59 9.17 -3.38 -6.26
N VAL A 60 8.96 -2.60 -7.33
CA VAL A 60 9.50 -1.23 -7.46
C VAL A 60 8.89 -0.30 -6.40
N GLY A 61 7.57 -0.33 -6.23
CA GLY A 61 6.90 0.50 -5.22
C GLY A 61 7.25 0.08 -3.79
N GLN A 62 7.48 -1.21 -3.55
CA GLN A 62 7.94 -1.74 -2.27
C GLN A 62 9.32 -1.18 -1.88
N GLU A 63 10.28 -1.19 -2.79
CA GLU A 63 11.61 -0.62 -2.54
C GLU A 63 11.54 0.86 -2.19
N ILE A 64 10.75 1.63 -2.94
CA ILE A 64 10.53 3.06 -2.67
C ILE A 64 9.87 3.24 -1.29
N LEU A 65 8.88 2.42 -0.94
CA LEU A 65 8.22 2.45 0.37
C LEU A 65 9.21 2.25 1.51
N PHE A 66 10.09 1.26 1.39
CA PHE A 66 11.10 0.98 2.42
C PHE A 66 12.05 2.15 2.62
N ASP A 67 12.55 2.74 1.54
CA ASP A 67 13.41 3.91 1.61
C ASP A 67 12.72 5.12 2.27
N LEU A 68 11.45 5.35 1.95
CA LEU A 68 10.68 6.44 2.53
C LEU A 68 10.41 6.24 4.02
N LEU A 69 10.06 5.02 4.44
CA LEU A 69 9.81 4.70 5.84
C LEU A 69 11.09 4.70 6.67
N LYS A 70 12.21 4.22 6.14
CA LYS A 70 13.52 4.32 6.80
C LYS A 70 13.92 5.76 7.09
N LYS A 71 13.67 6.68 6.17
CA LYS A 71 13.89 8.13 6.39
C LYS A 71 13.01 8.71 7.50
N LYS A 72 11.86 8.09 7.77
CA LYS A 72 10.96 8.45 8.87
C LYS A 72 11.27 7.68 10.17
N GLY A 73 12.27 6.80 10.17
CA GLY A 73 12.69 6.02 11.33
C GLY A 73 11.95 4.70 11.53
N TYR A 74 11.24 4.21 10.54
CA TYR A 74 10.52 2.93 10.58
C TYR A 74 11.14 1.93 9.62
N ASP A 75 11.36 0.69 10.09
CA ASP A 75 11.79 -0.44 9.29
C ASP A 75 10.69 -1.50 9.28
N ILE A 76 10.17 -1.83 8.10
CA ILE A 76 9.11 -2.83 7.92
C ILE A 76 9.50 -3.99 7.02
N GLU A 77 10.76 -4.06 6.57
CA GLU A 77 11.21 -5.06 5.58
C GLU A 77 10.91 -6.50 6.00
N ASN A 78 11.05 -6.80 7.30
CA ASN A 78 10.91 -8.16 7.82
C ASN A 78 9.46 -8.66 7.90
N ASN A 79 8.49 -7.76 7.97
CA ASN A 79 7.07 -8.10 8.14
C ASN A 79 6.15 -7.45 7.10
N HIS A 80 6.72 -6.92 6.02
CA HIS A 80 5.96 -6.39 4.90
C HIS A 80 5.53 -7.50 3.93
N SER A 81 4.36 -7.31 3.33
CA SER A 81 3.83 -8.09 2.19
C SER A 81 3.08 -7.14 1.26
N ASP A 82 3.00 -7.49 -0.01
CA ASP A 82 2.26 -6.71 -1.01
C ASP A 82 1.35 -7.60 -1.83
N CYS A 83 0.08 -7.22 -1.98
CA CYS A 83 -0.89 -8.01 -2.72
C CYS A 83 -0.52 -8.20 -4.18
N GLY A 84 0.10 -7.18 -4.81
CA GLY A 84 0.54 -7.26 -6.20
C GLY A 84 1.72 -8.20 -6.41
N ILE A 85 2.54 -8.41 -5.38
CA ILE A 85 3.64 -9.39 -5.41
C ILE A 85 3.10 -10.81 -5.15
N GLU A 86 2.15 -10.96 -4.22
CA GLU A 86 1.63 -12.27 -3.80
C GLU A 86 0.66 -12.91 -4.80
N ILE A 87 0.03 -12.13 -5.67
CA ILE A 87 -1.04 -12.64 -6.54
C ILE A 87 -0.53 -13.54 -7.67
N PHE A 88 0.74 -13.38 -8.06
CA PHE A 88 1.38 -14.12 -9.15
C PHE A 88 2.73 -14.67 -8.75
N ASP A 89 3.12 -15.78 -9.36
CA ASP A 89 4.51 -16.24 -9.37
C ASP A 89 5.28 -15.48 -10.45
N ALA A 90 6.10 -14.53 -10.03
CA ALA A 90 6.83 -13.67 -10.95
C ALA A 90 7.81 -14.44 -11.85
N LYS A 91 8.33 -15.60 -11.42
CA LYS A 91 9.28 -16.40 -12.18
C LYS A 91 8.59 -17.25 -13.26
N GLU A 92 7.42 -17.80 -12.93
CA GLU A 92 6.68 -18.68 -13.85
C GLU A 92 5.76 -17.90 -14.79
N GLN A 93 5.27 -16.74 -14.36
CA GLN A 93 4.23 -15.99 -15.06
C GLN A 93 4.73 -14.71 -15.72
N ASP A 94 6.02 -14.37 -15.58
CA ASP A 94 6.67 -13.20 -16.21
C ASP A 94 5.90 -11.89 -16.00
N THR A 95 5.60 -11.60 -14.72
CA THR A 95 4.76 -10.46 -14.32
C THR A 95 5.54 -9.20 -13.95
N ASP A 96 6.82 -9.10 -14.34
CA ASP A 96 7.70 -7.94 -14.08
C ASP A 96 7.69 -7.52 -12.60
N ALA A 97 7.07 -6.37 -12.31
CA ALA A 97 7.01 -5.81 -10.96
C ALA A 97 5.86 -6.37 -10.09
N GLY A 98 5.00 -7.20 -10.64
CA GLY A 98 3.86 -7.81 -9.93
C GLY A 98 2.50 -7.49 -10.55
N GLY A 99 1.44 -8.01 -9.91
CA GLY A 99 0.06 -7.76 -10.33
C GLY A 99 -0.44 -6.39 -9.89
N SER A 100 -1.39 -5.85 -10.65
CA SER A 100 -2.03 -4.57 -10.36
C SER A 100 -3.50 -4.58 -10.80
N GLY A 101 -4.26 -3.65 -10.28
CA GLY A 101 -5.64 -3.43 -10.67
C GLY A 101 -6.58 -3.28 -9.48
N CYS A 102 -7.76 -2.71 -9.77
CA CYS A 102 -8.74 -2.33 -8.74
C CYS A 102 -9.24 -3.49 -7.85
N GLY A 103 -9.11 -4.73 -8.31
CA GLY A 103 -9.49 -5.92 -7.55
C GLY A 103 -8.35 -6.62 -6.81
N CYS A 104 -7.10 -6.26 -7.07
CA CYS A 104 -5.92 -6.97 -6.55
C CYS A 104 -5.94 -7.07 -5.02
N SER A 105 -5.98 -5.94 -4.32
CA SER A 105 -5.98 -5.92 -2.85
C SER A 105 -7.13 -6.71 -2.23
N ALA A 106 -8.33 -6.56 -2.77
CA ALA A 106 -9.52 -7.24 -2.23
C ALA A 106 -9.45 -8.75 -2.45
N SER A 107 -8.96 -9.19 -3.61
CA SER A 107 -8.84 -10.61 -3.95
C SER A 107 -7.82 -11.32 -3.07
N VAL A 108 -6.63 -10.72 -2.92
CA VAL A 108 -5.55 -11.30 -2.10
C VAL A 108 -5.90 -11.24 -0.61
N LEU A 109 -6.49 -10.13 -0.14
CA LEU A 109 -6.98 -10.05 1.23
C LEU A 109 -7.96 -11.17 1.53
N SER A 110 -8.98 -11.36 0.67
CA SER A 110 -10.06 -12.32 0.90
C SER A 110 -9.60 -13.78 0.78
N ALA A 111 -8.76 -14.06 -0.23
CA ALA A 111 -8.38 -15.45 -0.54
C ALA A 111 -7.17 -15.94 0.27
N TYR A 112 -6.27 -15.05 0.66
CA TYR A 112 -5.00 -15.44 1.26
C TYR A 112 -4.78 -14.89 2.68
N TYR A 113 -4.97 -13.60 2.91
CA TYR A 113 -4.64 -12.99 4.20
C TYR A 113 -5.72 -13.18 5.27
N LEU A 114 -7.00 -13.00 4.94
CA LEU A 114 -8.08 -13.19 5.91
C LEU A 114 -8.14 -14.62 6.48
N PRO A 115 -7.95 -15.69 5.70
CA PRO A 115 -7.87 -17.04 6.27
C PRO A 115 -6.78 -17.19 7.35
N LYS A 116 -5.62 -16.54 7.18
CA LYS A 116 -4.53 -16.57 8.17
C LYS A 116 -4.88 -15.81 9.45
N ILE A 117 -5.61 -14.71 9.33
CA ILE A 117 -6.09 -13.95 10.49
C ILE A 117 -7.20 -14.75 11.20
N ILE A 118 -8.16 -15.29 10.47
CA ILE A 118 -9.28 -16.07 11.03
C ILE A 118 -8.78 -17.34 11.74
N SER A 119 -7.75 -17.98 11.23
CA SER A 119 -7.14 -19.15 11.88
C SER A 119 -6.32 -18.81 13.13
N GLY A 120 -6.05 -17.51 13.38
CA GLY A 120 -5.18 -17.05 14.46
C GLY A 120 -3.68 -17.23 14.18
N GLU A 121 -3.29 -17.58 12.95
CA GLU A 121 -1.88 -17.60 12.52
C GLU A 121 -1.29 -16.20 12.62
N TRP A 122 -2.02 -15.19 12.17
CA TRP A 122 -1.70 -13.78 12.36
C TRP A 122 -2.71 -13.12 13.29
N LYS A 123 -2.21 -12.38 14.27
CA LYS A 123 -3.03 -11.76 15.32
C LYS A 123 -3.27 -10.28 15.10
N LYS A 124 -2.28 -9.57 14.55
CA LYS A 124 -2.36 -8.13 14.33
C LYS A 124 -1.75 -7.77 12.99
N VAL A 125 -2.56 -7.24 12.10
CA VAL A 125 -2.18 -6.90 10.72
C VAL A 125 -2.58 -5.47 10.42
N LEU A 126 -1.66 -4.69 9.85
CA LEU A 126 -1.96 -3.39 9.25
C LEU A 126 -2.14 -3.58 7.76
N PHE A 127 -3.36 -3.42 7.27
CA PHE A 127 -3.70 -3.51 5.85
C PHE A 127 -3.81 -2.12 5.24
N VAL A 128 -3.01 -1.84 4.21
CA VAL A 128 -2.87 -0.52 3.57
C VAL A 128 -3.09 -0.66 2.07
N PRO A 129 -4.35 -0.82 1.61
CA PRO A 129 -4.64 -0.83 0.18
C PRO A 129 -4.22 0.49 -0.46
N THR A 130 -3.61 0.37 -1.63
CA THR A 130 -3.05 1.47 -2.40
C THR A 130 -3.81 1.68 -3.70
N GLY A 131 -3.73 2.88 -4.26
CA GLY A 131 -4.32 3.19 -5.55
C GLY A 131 -3.68 4.41 -6.19
N ALA A 132 -3.69 4.45 -7.52
CA ALA A 132 -3.30 5.61 -8.31
C ALA A 132 -4.42 6.02 -9.24
N LEU A 133 -4.72 7.31 -9.30
CA LEU A 133 -5.74 7.83 -10.18
C LEU A 133 -5.13 8.14 -11.56
N LEU A 134 -5.39 7.26 -12.51
CA LEU A 134 -5.01 7.44 -13.90
C LEU A 134 -6.16 8.09 -14.66
N SER A 135 -5.94 9.29 -15.18
CA SER A 135 -6.90 10.06 -15.97
C SER A 135 -6.25 10.45 -17.29
N THR A 136 -6.88 10.10 -18.40
CA THR A 136 -6.41 10.52 -19.74
C THR A 136 -6.37 12.04 -19.89
N VAL A 137 -7.31 12.74 -19.24
CA VAL A 137 -7.32 14.22 -19.24
C VAL A 137 -6.10 14.76 -18.48
N SER A 138 -5.86 14.28 -17.27
CA SER A 138 -4.71 14.71 -16.47
C SER A 138 -3.39 14.37 -17.14
N TYR A 139 -3.29 13.22 -17.77
CA TYR A 139 -2.11 12.80 -18.54
C TYR A 139 -1.83 13.75 -19.71
N ASN A 140 -2.86 14.04 -20.52
CA ASN A 140 -2.73 14.94 -21.68
C ASN A 140 -2.40 16.38 -21.28
N GLU A 141 -2.81 16.80 -20.07
CA GLU A 141 -2.52 18.13 -19.51
C GLU A 141 -1.18 18.18 -18.74
N GLY A 142 -0.42 17.09 -18.73
CA GLY A 142 0.86 16.99 -18.02
C GLY A 142 0.73 17.14 -16.49
N LYS A 143 -0.43 16.80 -15.93
CA LYS A 143 -0.67 16.83 -14.48
C LYS A 143 -0.08 15.60 -13.80
N ASN A 144 0.12 15.73 -12.49
CA ASN A 144 0.62 14.64 -11.65
C ASN A 144 -0.38 13.47 -11.55
N VAL A 145 0.14 12.29 -11.25
CA VAL A 145 -0.63 11.09 -10.90
C VAL A 145 -0.87 11.08 -9.39
N PRO A 146 -2.11 11.32 -8.90
CA PRO A 146 -2.41 11.22 -7.48
C PRO A 146 -2.34 9.77 -7.01
N GLY A 147 -1.59 9.53 -5.93
CA GLY A 147 -1.59 8.27 -5.20
C GLY A 147 -2.45 8.37 -3.93
N ILE A 148 -3.05 7.28 -3.53
CA ILE A 148 -3.83 7.18 -2.30
C ILE A 148 -3.52 5.87 -1.57
N ALA A 149 -3.56 5.91 -0.25
CA ALA A 149 -3.51 4.74 0.61
C ALA A 149 -4.40 4.94 1.84
N HIS A 150 -5.08 3.88 2.25
CA HIS A 150 -5.91 3.86 3.46
C HIS A 150 -5.38 2.80 4.42
N GLY A 151 -5.31 3.10 5.71
CA GLY A 151 -4.89 2.13 6.73
C GLY A 151 -6.08 1.52 7.45
N VAL A 152 -6.10 0.19 7.56
CA VAL A 152 -7.06 -0.56 8.39
C VAL A 152 -6.28 -1.56 9.23
N MET A 153 -6.45 -1.49 10.55
CA MET A 153 -5.90 -2.49 11.45
C MET A 153 -6.90 -3.65 11.60
N LEU A 154 -6.42 -4.87 11.40
CA LEU A 154 -7.18 -6.11 11.57
C LEU A 154 -6.57 -6.90 12.72
N GLU A 155 -7.41 -7.33 13.65
CA GLU A 155 -6.98 -8.11 14.80
C GLU A 155 -7.79 -9.40 14.91
N TYR A 156 -7.10 -10.49 15.26
CA TYR A 156 -7.75 -11.73 15.63
C TYR A 156 -8.42 -11.60 17.00
N VAL A 157 -9.68 -11.90 17.04
CA VAL A 157 -10.44 -12.02 18.28
C VAL A 157 -10.86 -13.49 18.43
N PRO A 158 -10.40 -14.19 19.47
CA PRO A 158 -10.68 -15.61 19.69
C PRO A 158 -12.15 -15.90 20.00
#